data_29327072cbdf6a5b6508997b6255190c
#
_entry.id   29327072cbdf6a5b6508997b6255190c
#
_cell.length_a   1.000
_cell.length_b   1.000
_cell.length_c   1.000
_cell.angle_alpha   90.00
_cell.angle_beta   90.00
_cell.angle_gamma   90.00
#
_symmetry.space_group_name_H-M   'P 1'
#
loop_
_entity.id
_entity.type
_entity.pdbx_description
1 polymer ?
#
loop_
_entity_poly.entity_id
_entity_poly.type
_entity_poly.pdbx_seq_one_letter_code
_entity_poly.pdbx_strand_id
1 'polypeptide(L)'
;MQKRLLYWMTKILYLHGFASSADSTKAELTKSFIEKKTKKTKILIPDLDNDIEVAFYQIENIISEESITAFIGSSLGGFYGTYFSEKYNLRCVNINPAVPPLNMSQYLGENTNYSTGVKFIINKKHLNFIDKMCKEIVNVTKPKNFMTLIQSKDEVLDYKRAVKYFAGSRIELIFGGSHSFENFDLSLIKIANYLNLH
;
A
#
# COMPACT_ATOMS: atom_id res chain seq x y z
N MET A 1 -27.56 -3.21 -33.80
CA MET A 1 -26.21 -2.84 -33.23
C MET A 1 -26.32 -2.87 -31.70
N GLN A 2 -25.98 -3.98 -31.07
CA GLN A 2 -25.88 -4.07 -29.60
C GLN A 2 -24.68 -3.25 -29.13
N LYS A 3 -24.91 -2.13 -28.43
CA LYS A 3 -23.89 -1.45 -27.66
C LYS A 3 -23.43 -2.42 -26.56
N ARG A 4 -22.27 -3.03 -26.75
CA ARG A 4 -21.52 -3.71 -25.70
C ARG A 4 -21.23 -2.65 -24.65
N LEU A 5 -21.97 -2.64 -23.54
CA LEU A 5 -21.62 -1.92 -22.33
C LEU A 5 -20.25 -2.46 -21.91
N LEU A 6 -19.18 -1.69 -22.18
CA LEU A 6 -17.88 -1.92 -21.58
C LEU A 6 -18.05 -1.74 -20.07
N TYR A 7 -18.29 -2.83 -19.37
CA TYR A 7 -18.22 -2.86 -17.92
C TYR A 7 -16.76 -2.54 -17.55
N TRP A 8 -16.53 -1.32 -17.09
CA TRP A 8 -15.24 -0.91 -16.55
C TRP A 8 -14.92 -1.81 -15.36
N MET A 9 -14.01 -2.71 -15.55
CA MET A 9 -13.58 -3.62 -14.50
C MET A 9 -12.66 -2.84 -13.56
N THR A 10 -13.01 -2.76 -12.28
CA THR A 10 -12.13 -2.17 -11.26
C THR A 10 -10.86 -3.01 -11.15
N LYS A 11 -9.70 -2.38 -11.28
CA LYS A 11 -8.40 -3.04 -11.08
C LYS A 11 -7.70 -2.42 -9.87
N ILE A 12 -7.48 -3.24 -8.87
CA ILE A 12 -6.81 -2.84 -7.63
C ILE A 12 -5.38 -3.36 -7.66
N LEU A 13 -4.41 -2.50 -7.36
CA LEU A 13 -3.04 -2.90 -7.14
C LEU A 13 -2.76 -2.95 -5.64
N TYR A 14 -2.47 -4.15 -5.13
CA TYR A 14 -2.06 -4.35 -3.75
C TYR A 14 -0.54 -4.33 -3.65
N LEU A 15 -0.02 -3.53 -2.73
CA LEU A 15 1.41 -3.30 -2.51
C LEU A 15 1.78 -3.78 -1.11
N HIS A 16 2.59 -4.83 -1.02
CA HIS A 16 3.07 -5.36 0.26
C HIS A 16 4.18 -4.49 0.87
N GLY A 17 4.54 -4.77 2.11
CA GLY A 17 5.55 -4.02 2.85
C GLY A 17 6.99 -4.39 2.49
N PHE A 18 7.94 -3.70 3.13
CA PHE A 18 9.37 -4.00 3.02
C PHE A 18 9.69 -5.43 3.45
N ALA A 19 10.58 -6.09 2.73
CA ALA A 19 11.02 -7.47 2.99
C ALA A 19 9.87 -8.48 3.15
N SER A 20 8.79 -8.30 2.41
CA SER A 20 7.59 -9.15 2.40
C SER A 20 7.35 -9.70 0.98
N SER A 21 6.17 -10.27 0.72
CA SER A 21 5.83 -10.91 -0.57
C SER A 21 4.34 -10.78 -0.91
N ALA A 22 3.98 -11.21 -2.11
CA ALA A 22 2.60 -11.23 -2.60
C ALA A 22 1.69 -12.19 -1.83
N ASP A 23 2.25 -13.21 -1.17
CA ASP A 23 1.53 -14.21 -0.35
C ASP A 23 1.44 -13.83 1.13
N SER A 24 1.74 -12.56 1.48
CA SER A 24 1.53 -12.08 2.85
C SER A 24 0.08 -12.23 3.29
N THR A 25 -0.15 -12.56 4.56
CA THR A 25 -1.49 -12.83 5.12
C THR A 25 -2.53 -11.75 4.74
N LYS A 26 -2.17 -10.46 4.82
CA LYS A 26 -3.09 -9.38 4.43
C LYS A 26 -3.40 -9.38 2.93
N ALA A 27 -2.43 -9.71 2.09
CA ALA A 27 -2.61 -9.79 0.65
C ALA A 27 -3.57 -10.94 0.28
N GLU A 28 -3.36 -12.11 0.85
CA GLU A 28 -4.23 -13.28 0.64
C GLU A 28 -5.65 -13.06 1.15
N LEU A 29 -5.81 -12.50 2.34
CA LEU A 29 -7.13 -12.16 2.89
C LEU A 29 -7.87 -11.16 2.00
N THR A 30 -7.16 -10.13 1.53
CA THR A 30 -7.73 -9.12 0.63
C THR A 30 -8.17 -9.74 -0.70
N LYS A 31 -7.30 -10.56 -1.31
CA LYS A 31 -7.60 -11.27 -2.57
C LYS A 31 -8.82 -12.17 -2.42
N SER A 32 -8.78 -13.06 -1.44
CA SER A 32 -9.88 -14.00 -1.18
C SER A 32 -11.22 -13.28 -0.94
N PHE A 33 -11.20 -12.18 -0.19
CA PHE A 33 -12.39 -11.39 0.08
C PHE A 33 -12.94 -10.73 -1.18
N ILE A 34 -12.10 -10.07 -1.99
CA ILE A 34 -12.52 -9.36 -3.20
C ILE A 34 -13.04 -10.35 -4.24
N GLU A 35 -12.37 -11.47 -4.47
CA GLU A 35 -12.78 -12.49 -5.44
C GLU A 35 -14.11 -13.16 -5.08
N LYS A 36 -14.40 -13.30 -3.78
CA LYS A 36 -15.70 -13.79 -3.28
C LYS A 36 -16.79 -12.74 -3.42
N LYS A 37 -16.47 -11.47 -3.16
CA LYS A 37 -17.44 -10.38 -3.13
C LYS A 37 -17.93 -9.98 -4.51
N THR A 38 -17.03 -9.91 -5.51
CA THR A 38 -17.40 -9.41 -6.84
C THR A 38 -16.53 -10.01 -7.96
N LYS A 39 -17.18 -10.30 -9.09
CA LYS A 39 -16.49 -10.71 -10.32
C LYS A 39 -16.10 -9.54 -11.23
N LYS A 40 -16.46 -8.32 -10.84
CA LYS A 40 -16.17 -7.08 -11.60
C LYS A 40 -14.87 -6.40 -11.17
N THR A 41 -14.15 -6.97 -10.21
CA THR A 41 -12.89 -6.43 -9.71
C THR A 41 -11.79 -7.44 -9.88
N LYS A 42 -10.68 -7.00 -10.48
CA LYS A 42 -9.42 -7.74 -10.52
C LYS A 42 -8.48 -7.13 -9.47
N ILE A 43 -7.85 -7.96 -8.66
CA ILE A 43 -6.77 -7.54 -7.78
C ILE A 43 -5.45 -8.08 -8.33
N LEU A 44 -4.47 -7.19 -8.44
CA LEU A 44 -3.09 -7.50 -8.81
C LEU A 44 -2.23 -7.38 -7.56
N ILE A 45 -1.46 -8.41 -7.27
CA ILE A 45 -0.58 -8.47 -6.11
C ILE A 45 0.80 -8.91 -6.62
N PRO A 46 1.65 -7.98 -7.08
CA PRO A 46 2.98 -8.34 -7.54
C PRO A 46 3.89 -8.67 -6.36
N ASP A 47 4.84 -9.59 -6.57
CA ASP A 47 6.03 -9.66 -5.74
C ASP A 47 6.93 -8.48 -6.07
N LEU A 48 6.97 -7.51 -5.16
CA LEU A 48 7.84 -6.35 -5.31
C LEU A 48 9.26 -6.74 -4.95
N ASP A 49 10.22 -6.25 -5.73
CA ASP A 49 11.63 -6.49 -5.47
C ASP A 49 12.02 -5.95 -4.09
N ASN A 50 13.02 -6.60 -3.47
CA ASN A 50 13.58 -6.13 -2.22
C ASN A 50 14.42 -4.85 -2.41
N ASP A 51 14.90 -4.57 -3.63
CA ASP A 51 15.49 -3.28 -4.01
C ASP A 51 14.36 -2.25 -4.16
N ILE A 52 14.45 -1.19 -3.36
CA ILE A 52 13.43 -0.15 -3.24
C ILE A 52 13.20 0.59 -4.56
N GLU A 53 14.27 0.86 -5.32
CA GLU A 53 14.21 1.56 -6.59
C GLU A 53 13.60 0.66 -7.68
N VAL A 54 14.01 -0.61 -7.71
CA VAL A 54 13.44 -1.62 -8.63
C VAL A 54 11.95 -1.82 -8.34
N ALA A 55 11.56 -1.98 -7.07
CA ALA A 55 10.15 -2.10 -6.68
C ALA A 55 9.31 -0.90 -7.13
N PHE A 56 9.85 0.32 -7.01
CA PHE A 56 9.17 1.52 -7.48
C PHE A 56 8.89 1.47 -8.98
N TYR A 57 9.89 1.12 -9.79
CA TYR A 57 9.71 1.03 -11.25
C TYR A 57 8.86 -0.16 -11.67
N GLN A 58 8.87 -1.28 -10.93
CA GLN A 58 7.90 -2.36 -11.13
C GLN A 58 6.46 -1.86 -10.99
N ILE A 59 6.18 -1.08 -9.93
CA ILE A 59 4.85 -0.51 -9.70
C ILE A 59 4.48 0.45 -10.84
N GLU A 60 5.38 1.33 -11.25
CA GLU A 60 5.16 2.29 -12.32
C GLU A 60 4.87 1.61 -13.67
N ASN A 61 5.60 0.54 -13.99
CA ASN A 61 5.35 -0.27 -15.18
C ASN A 61 3.97 -0.94 -15.14
N ILE A 62 3.59 -1.55 -14.01
CA ILE A 62 2.26 -2.14 -13.85
C ILE A 62 1.16 -1.10 -14.06
N ILE A 63 1.33 0.12 -13.52
CA ILE A 63 0.36 1.20 -13.70
C ILE A 63 0.26 1.61 -15.18
N SER A 64 1.38 1.61 -15.92
CA SER A 64 1.39 1.98 -17.34
C SER A 64 0.75 0.93 -18.24
N GLU A 65 0.88 -0.35 -17.90
CA GLU A 65 0.38 -1.48 -18.68
C GLU A 65 -1.08 -1.85 -18.33
N GLU A 66 -1.45 -1.67 -17.08
CA GLU A 66 -2.74 -2.04 -16.53
C GLU A 66 -3.56 -0.78 -16.16
N SER A 67 -4.82 -0.76 -16.48
CA SER A 67 -5.71 0.36 -16.10
C SER A 67 -6.06 0.29 -14.61
N ILE A 68 -5.07 0.59 -13.75
CA ILE A 68 -5.25 0.59 -12.29
C ILE A 68 -6.25 1.69 -11.89
N THR A 69 -7.17 1.36 -11.01
CA THR A 69 -8.22 2.28 -10.54
C THR A 69 -8.10 2.62 -9.06
N ALA A 70 -7.39 1.81 -8.29
CA ALA A 70 -7.14 2.04 -6.87
C ALA A 70 -5.93 1.26 -6.36
N PHE A 71 -5.40 1.69 -5.22
CA PHE A 71 -4.33 1.02 -4.50
C PHE A 71 -4.80 0.51 -3.13
N ILE A 72 -4.19 -0.58 -2.67
CA ILE A 72 -4.19 -1.00 -1.27
C ILE A 72 -2.73 -1.21 -0.90
N GLY A 73 -2.22 -0.56 0.13
CA GLY A 73 -0.83 -0.67 0.51
C GLY A 73 -0.61 -0.87 2.00
N SER A 74 0.29 -1.77 2.38
CA SER A 74 0.67 -2.01 3.77
C SER A 74 2.10 -1.58 4.05
N SER A 75 2.32 -0.87 5.16
CA SER A 75 3.67 -0.42 5.57
C SER A 75 4.37 0.39 4.46
N LEU A 76 5.54 -0.04 3.94
CA LEU A 76 6.21 0.59 2.80
C LEU A 76 5.35 0.55 1.53
N GLY A 77 4.54 -0.49 1.33
CA GLY A 77 3.54 -0.52 0.25
C GLY A 77 2.49 0.58 0.36
N GLY A 78 2.15 1.00 1.58
CA GLY A 78 1.31 2.17 1.84
C GLY A 78 1.98 3.48 1.43
N PHE A 79 3.29 3.60 1.62
CA PHE A 79 4.06 4.74 1.12
C PHE A 79 4.05 4.82 -0.42
N TYR A 80 4.33 3.70 -1.10
CA TYR A 80 4.23 3.64 -2.56
C TYR A 80 2.80 3.94 -3.05
N GLY A 81 1.80 3.33 -2.42
CA GLY A 81 0.39 3.57 -2.76
C GLY A 81 0.00 5.04 -2.61
N THR A 82 0.52 5.71 -1.56
CA THR A 82 0.31 7.16 -1.36
C THR A 82 0.97 7.97 -2.46
N TYR A 83 2.23 7.66 -2.80
CA TYR A 83 2.95 8.35 -3.86
C TYR A 83 2.20 8.28 -5.20
N PHE A 84 1.83 7.08 -5.62
CA PHE A 84 1.15 6.89 -6.90
C PHE A 84 -0.31 7.39 -6.88
N SER A 85 -0.98 7.36 -5.74
CA SER A 85 -2.30 7.97 -5.56
C SER A 85 -2.27 9.47 -5.77
N GLU A 86 -1.29 10.17 -5.19
CA GLU A 86 -1.08 11.61 -5.41
C GLU A 86 -0.74 11.90 -6.88
N LYS A 87 0.15 11.10 -7.49
CA LYS A 87 0.58 11.26 -8.88
C LYS A 87 -0.57 11.07 -9.88
N TYR A 88 -1.34 10.00 -9.73
CA TYR A 88 -2.38 9.61 -10.70
C TYR A 88 -3.81 9.97 -10.29
N ASN A 89 -4.00 10.62 -9.14
CA ASN A 89 -5.31 10.99 -8.60
C ASN A 89 -6.26 9.78 -8.43
N LEU A 90 -5.76 8.70 -7.88
CA LEU A 90 -6.49 7.46 -7.63
C LEU A 90 -6.75 7.26 -6.13
N ARG A 91 -7.76 6.45 -5.79
CA ARG A 91 -8.01 6.08 -4.39
C ARG A 91 -6.94 5.14 -3.86
N CYS A 92 -6.59 5.31 -2.58
CA CYS A 92 -5.68 4.43 -1.88
C CYS A 92 -6.20 4.07 -0.48
N VAL A 93 -6.13 2.80 -0.15
CA VAL A 93 -6.30 2.32 1.23
C VAL A 93 -4.94 1.99 1.79
N ASN A 94 -4.58 2.64 2.89
CA ASN A 94 -3.33 2.45 3.59
C ASN A 94 -3.55 1.65 4.88
N ILE A 95 -2.65 0.70 5.16
CA ILE A 95 -2.70 -0.19 6.32
C ILE A 95 -1.39 -0.03 7.08
N ASN A 96 -1.42 0.56 8.28
CA ASN A 96 -0.22 0.91 9.05
C ASN A 96 0.89 1.48 8.14
N PRO A 97 0.64 2.58 7.41
CA PRO A 97 1.54 3.03 6.35
C PRO A 97 2.79 3.70 6.90
N ALA A 98 3.90 3.49 6.21
CA ALA A 98 5.06 4.36 6.34
C ALA A 98 4.74 5.73 5.70
N VAL A 99 5.17 6.81 6.36
CA VAL A 99 4.89 8.20 5.92
C VAL A 99 6.16 9.06 5.96
N PRO A 100 6.28 10.07 5.09
CA PRO A 100 7.41 10.99 5.11
C PRO A 100 7.59 11.74 6.44
N PRO A 101 8.85 12.07 6.82
CA PRO A 101 10.10 11.55 6.26
C PRO A 101 10.34 10.11 6.69
N LEU A 102 10.78 9.24 5.76
CA LEU A 102 11.13 7.86 6.09
C LEU A 102 12.61 7.76 6.49
N ASN A 103 12.86 7.19 7.67
CA ASN A 103 14.21 6.84 8.06
C ASN A 103 14.44 5.33 7.88
N MET A 104 15.15 4.97 6.81
CA MET A 104 15.52 3.59 6.52
C MET A 104 16.98 3.25 6.94
N SER A 105 17.67 4.15 7.65
CA SER A 105 19.10 3.97 8.01
C SER A 105 19.35 2.73 8.87
N GLN A 106 18.39 2.33 9.68
CA GLN A 106 18.46 1.11 10.50
C GLN A 106 18.54 -0.18 9.66
N TYR A 107 18.17 -0.13 8.38
CA TYR A 107 18.21 -1.26 7.44
C TYR A 107 19.46 -1.26 6.56
N LEU A 108 20.43 -0.32 6.76
CA LEU A 108 21.67 -0.33 5.99
C LEU A 108 22.44 -1.64 6.20
N GLY A 109 22.91 -2.24 5.11
CA GLY A 109 23.62 -3.50 5.09
C GLY A 109 22.74 -4.68 4.67
N GLU A 110 23.10 -5.87 5.12
CA GLU A 110 22.40 -7.12 4.78
C GLU A 110 21.07 -7.22 5.53
N ASN A 111 20.02 -7.54 4.80
CA ASN A 111 18.67 -7.82 5.29
C ASN A 111 18.20 -9.16 4.75
N THR A 112 17.15 -9.70 5.35
CA THR A 112 16.50 -10.93 4.89
C THR A 112 15.02 -10.66 4.66
N ASN A 113 14.51 -11.10 3.52
CA ASN A 113 13.07 -11.06 3.26
C ASN A 113 12.37 -12.08 4.18
N TYR A 114 11.43 -11.62 4.98
CA TYR A 114 10.76 -12.42 6.01
C TYR A 114 9.89 -13.55 5.46
N SER A 115 9.39 -13.39 4.23
CA SER A 115 8.52 -14.37 3.59
C SER A 115 9.33 -15.40 2.80
N THR A 116 10.36 -14.98 2.07
CA THR A 116 11.10 -15.84 1.13
C THR A 116 12.44 -16.34 1.66
N GLY A 117 12.96 -15.72 2.71
CA GLY A 117 14.32 -16.00 3.23
C GLY A 117 15.44 -15.46 2.35
N VAL A 118 15.15 -14.78 1.25
CA VAL A 118 16.15 -14.22 0.34
C VAL A 118 16.89 -13.07 1.01
N LYS A 119 18.23 -13.11 0.94
CA LYS A 119 19.09 -12.02 1.42
C LYS A 119 19.21 -10.92 0.38
N PHE A 120 19.22 -9.68 0.83
CA PHE A 120 19.41 -8.50 -0.01
C PHE A 120 20.14 -7.39 0.77
N ILE A 121 20.61 -6.36 0.07
CA ILE A 121 21.42 -5.30 0.66
C ILE A 121 20.73 -3.95 0.48
N ILE A 122 20.52 -3.24 1.60
CA ILE A 122 20.14 -1.83 1.58
C ILE A 122 21.42 -0.98 1.69
N ASN A 123 21.55 0.00 0.82
CA ASN A 123 22.69 0.89 0.75
C ASN A 123 22.28 2.38 0.68
N LYS A 124 23.24 3.29 0.67
CA LYS A 124 22.98 4.74 0.63
C LYS A 124 22.20 5.21 -0.60
N LYS A 125 22.28 4.49 -1.72
CA LYS A 125 21.49 4.80 -2.92
C LYS A 125 19.98 4.68 -2.63
N HIS A 126 19.58 3.59 -1.96
CA HIS A 126 18.18 3.35 -1.58
C HIS A 126 17.67 4.42 -0.62
N LEU A 127 18.52 4.86 0.35
CA LEU A 127 18.14 5.96 1.25
C LEU A 127 17.93 7.27 0.50
N ASN A 128 18.84 7.61 -0.41
CA ASN A 128 18.72 8.81 -1.23
C ASN A 128 17.48 8.77 -2.14
N PHE A 129 17.15 7.60 -2.66
CA PHE A 129 15.95 7.40 -3.49
C PHE A 129 14.67 7.63 -2.67
N ILE A 130 14.58 7.04 -1.48
CA ILE A 130 13.45 7.25 -0.54
C ILE A 130 13.34 8.73 -0.15
N ASP A 131 14.46 9.38 0.17
CA ASP A 131 14.46 10.81 0.52
C ASP A 131 13.93 11.70 -0.63
N LYS A 132 14.30 11.36 -1.87
CA LYS A 132 13.76 12.04 -3.06
C LYS A 132 12.25 11.88 -3.14
N MET A 133 11.75 10.66 -3.03
CA MET A 133 10.31 10.38 -3.05
C MET A 133 9.58 11.10 -1.91
N CYS A 134 10.13 11.10 -0.70
CA CYS A 134 9.56 11.81 0.45
C CYS A 134 9.38 13.31 0.20
N LYS A 135 10.31 13.93 -0.53
CA LYS A 135 10.23 15.36 -0.89
C LYS A 135 9.11 15.65 -1.89
N GLU A 136 8.74 14.68 -2.71
CA GLU A 136 7.65 14.83 -3.68
C GLU A 136 6.25 14.72 -3.04
N ILE A 137 6.14 14.01 -1.91
CA ILE A 137 4.88 13.80 -1.20
C ILE A 137 4.97 14.22 0.28
N VAL A 138 5.54 15.40 0.55
CA VAL A 138 5.68 15.93 1.93
C VAL A 138 4.34 16.00 2.66
N ASN A 139 3.27 16.29 1.95
CA ASN A 139 1.91 16.39 2.47
C ASN A 139 0.92 15.72 1.52
N VAL A 140 -0.16 15.19 2.06
CA VAL A 140 -1.32 14.74 1.28
C VAL A 140 -2.02 15.96 0.70
N THR A 141 -2.16 16.03 -0.62
CA THR A 141 -2.83 17.14 -1.32
C THR A 141 -4.28 16.78 -1.69
N LYS A 142 -4.59 15.50 -1.78
CA LYS A 142 -5.91 14.98 -2.16
C LYS A 142 -6.49 14.06 -1.08
N PRO A 143 -6.79 14.58 0.13
CA PRO A 143 -7.14 13.76 1.30
C PRO A 143 -8.38 12.87 1.08
N LYS A 144 -9.30 13.26 0.20
CA LYS A 144 -10.49 12.46 -0.15
C LYS A 144 -10.14 11.13 -0.85
N ASN A 145 -8.94 11.02 -1.42
CA ASN A 145 -8.47 9.81 -2.08
C ASN A 145 -7.93 8.77 -1.09
N PHE A 146 -7.85 9.08 0.21
CA PHE A 146 -7.22 8.18 1.17
C PHE A 146 -8.19 7.68 2.22
N MET A 147 -8.11 6.38 2.47
CA MET A 147 -8.58 5.73 3.68
C MET A 147 -7.39 5.08 4.37
N THR A 148 -7.17 5.42 5.65
CA THR A 148 -6.01 4.93 6.38
C THR A 148 -6.46 4.16 7.61
N LEU A 149 -6.07 2.89 7.67
CA LEU A 149 -6.30 1.99 8.78
C LEU A 149 -5.04 1.94 9.65
N ILE A 150 -5.17 2.23 10.92
CA ILE A 150 -4.03 2.40 11.83
C ILE A 150 -4.29 1.65 13.14
N GLN A 151 -3.31 0.91 13.60
CA GLN A 151 -3.30 0.34 14.96
C GLN A 151 -2.30 1.07 15.85
N SER A 152 -2.75 1.51 17.04
CA SER A 152 -1.98 2.42 17.90
C SER A 152 -0.79 1.78 18.62
N LYS A 153 -0.73 0.44 18.67
CA LYS A 153 0.42 -0.31 19.21
C LYS A 153 1.34 -0.85 18.12
N ASP A 154 1.35 -0.20 16.94
CA ASP A 154 2.36 -0.46 15.91
C ASP A 154 3.75 -0.17 16.51
N GLU A 155 4.56 -1.24 16.65
CA GLU A 155 5.89 -1.22 17.26
C GLU A 155 7.00 -0.79 16.28
N VAL A 156 6.67 -0.70 14.98
CA VAL A 156 7.62 -0.33 13.92
C VAL A 156 7.46 1.13 13.52
N LEU A 157 6.21 1.58 13.37
CA LEU A 157 5.88 2.91 12.86
C LEU A 157 5.03 3.69 13.88
N ASP A 158 5.47 4.89 14.22
CA ASP A 158 4.68 5.77 15.09
C ASP A 158 3.36 6.16 14.42
N TYR A 159 2.27 5.59 14.89
CA TYR A 159 0.93 5.84 14.39
C TYR A 159 0.52 7.32 14.40
N LYS A 160 1.04 8.13 15.34
CA LYS A 160 0.74 9.56 15.44
C LYS A 160 1.23 10.31 14.21
N ARG A 161 2.35 9.88 13.64
CA ARG A 161 2.86 10.45 12.38
C ARG A 161 1.92 10.17 11.22
N ALA A 162 1.40 8.95 11.11
CA ALA A 162 0.44 8.60 10.07
C ALA A 162 -0.89 9.38 10.26
N VAL A 163 -1.41 9.50 11.48
CA VAL A 163 -2.60 10.31 11.79
C VAL A 163 -2.40 11.77 11.37
N LYS A 164 -1.25 12.36 11.70
CA LYS A 164 -0.92 13.74 11.31
C LYS A 164 -0.79 13.90 9.80
N TYR A 165 -0.10 12.97 9.14
CA TYR A 165 0.17 13.03 7.71
C TYR A 165 -1.10 12.90 6.87
N PHE A 166 -2.03 12.02 7.26
CA PHE A 166 -3.30 11.81 6.58
C PHE A 166 -4.44 12.68 7.14
N ALA A 167 -4.14 13.76 7.87
CA ALA A 167 -5.17 14.66 8.38
C ALA A 167 -6.08 15.17 7.25
N GLY A 168 -7.41 15.15 7.50
CA GLY A 168 -8.42 15.51 6.49
C GLY A 168 -8.86 14.35 5.57
N SER A 169 -8.23 13.17 5.66
CA SER A 169 -8.67 11.95 5.00
C SER A 169 -9.56 11.09 5.92
N ARG A 170 -10.06 9.97 5.40
CA ARG A 170 -10.72 8.97 6.23
C ARG A 170 -9.69 8.16 7.02
N ILE A 171 -9.65 8.35 8.34
CA ILE A 171 -8.76 7.61 9.24
C ILE A 171 -9.60 6.72 10.15
N GLU A 172 -9.22 5.44 10.24
CA GLU A 172 -9.73 4.50 11.24
C GLU A 172 -8.59 4.12 12.18
N LEU A 173 -8.57 4.73 13.35
CA LEU A 173 -7.62 4.43 14.41
C LEU A 173 -8.20 3.39 15.36
N ILE A 174 -7.53 2.24 15.45
CA ILE A 174 -7.86 1.13 16.34
C ILE A 174 -6.85 1.13 17.48
N PHE A 175 -7.32 1.26 18.71
CA PHE A 175 -6.43 1.20 19.87
C PHE A 175 -5.99 -0.25 20.15
N GLY A 176 -4.70 -0.45 20.33
CA GLY A 176 -4.10 -1.77 20.44
C GLY A 176 -3.48 -2.25 19.13
N GLY A 177 -3.40 -3.58 18.96
CA GLY A 177 -2.88 -4.25 17.77
C GLY A 177 -1.36 -4.19 17.63
N SER A 178 -0.86 -4.33 16.40
CA SER A 178 0.56 -4.41 16.07
C SER A 178 0.85 -3.89 14.65
N HIS A 179 2.12 -3.82 14.24
CA HIS A 179 2.49 -3.49 12.86
C HIS A 179 1.87 -4.45 11.84
N SER A 180 1.74 -5.73 12.20
CA SER A 180 1.10 -6.74 11.36
C SER A 180 -0.38 -6.50 11.10
N PHE A 181 -1.04 -5.63 11.83
CA PHE A 181 -2.46 -5.29 11.78
C PHE A 181 -3.35 -6.47 12.20
N GLU A 182 -3.54 -6.63 13.48
CA GLU A 182 -4.36 -7.70 14.06
C GLU A 182 -5.84 -7.59 13.64
N ASN A 183 -6.49 -8.74 13.45
CA ASN A 183 -7.90 -8.84 13.03
C ASN A 183 -8.20 -8.05 11.74
N PHE A 184 -7.30 -8.13 10.77
CA PHE A 184 -7.40 -7.38 9.51
C PHE A 184 -8.67 -7.72 8.70
N ASP A 185 -9.13 -8.95 8.80
CA ASP A 185 -10.37 -9.44 8.17
C ASP A 185 -11.60 -8.58 8.50
N LEU A 186 -11.68 -8.04 9.72
CA LEU A 186 -12.77 -7.14 10.14
C LEU A 186 -12.76 -5.79 9.40
N SER A 187 -11.65 -5.43 8.77
CA SER A 187 -11.53 -4.19 8.00
C SER A 187 -11.91 -4.35 6.53
N LEU A 188 -11.99 -5.57 6.00
CA LEU A 188 -12.17 -5.84 4.57
C LEU A 188 -13.48 -5.28 4.01
N ILE A 189 -14.57 -5.36 4.75
CA ILE A 189 -15.85 -4.78 4.33
C ILE A 189 -15.79 -3.25 4.22
N LYS A 190 -15.05 -2.60 5.11
CA LYS A 190 -14.87 -1.15 5.10
C LYS A 190 -14.01 -0.72 3.91
N ILE A 191 -12.96 -1.48 3.59
CA ILE A 191 -12.13 -1.30 2.40
C ILE A 191 -12.99 -1.40 1.14
N ALA A 192 -13.79 -2.47 1.03
CA ALA A 192 -14.66 -2.67 -0.13
C ALA A 192 -15.69 -1.54 -0.30
N ASN A 193 -16.29 -1.08 0.78
CA ASN A 193 -17.24 0.04 0.74
C ASN A 193 -16.56 1.34 0.32
N TYR A 194 -15.36 1.63 0.82
CA TYR A 194 -14.60 2.82 0.44
C TYR A 194 -14.20 2.80 -1.04
N LEU A 195 -13.81 1.65 -1.55
CA LEU A 195 -13.42 1.46 -2.95
C LEU A 195 -14.63 1.25 -3.89
N ASN A 196 -15.88 1.23 -3.36
CA ASN A 196 -17.11 0.98 -4.11
C ASN A 196 -17.12 -0.39 -4.84
N LEU A 197 -16.69 -1.45 -4.18
CA LEU A 197 -16.66 -2.81 -4.73
C LEU A 197 -18.02 -3.49 -4.50
N HIS A 198 -18.82 -3.54 -5.55
CA HIS A 198 -20.20 -4.09 -5.52
C HIS A 198 -20.35 -5.31 -6.43
#